data_6e18932e652354e697b1db0b3c8b322d
#
_entry.id   6e18932e652354e697b1db0b3c8b322d
#
_cell.length_a   1.000
_cell.length_b   1.000
_cell.length_c   1.000
_cell.angle_alpha   90.00
_cell.angle_beta   90.00
_cell.angle_gamma   90.00
#
_symmetry.space_group_name_H-M   'P 1'
#
loop_
_entity.id
_entity.type
_entity.pdbx_description
1 polymer ?
#
loop_
_entity_poly.entity_id
_entity_poly.type
_entity_poly.pdbx_seq_one_letter_code
_entity_poly.pdbx_strand_id
1 'polypeptide(L)'
;MKVDAGIGSKLNEIPEMVRKLEDFGYDGIRTAEMNHDPFFPLVLAAEHTKKLELATSIAVAFARSPMNLANLGHDLNAYSQGRFTLGLGSQIKPHITKRFSMQWGAPAAQMRELILAMRAIWSNWYDGDSLEFVGEYYRHTLMTPAFTPENTDFGPPRVVLAAVGPKMTEVAGEVADGMIIHPFSTLPYIKNVTMPAIDKGIEKSGRARSEFELSYSCFVVTGRDETEYAKSKKEAQQRIAFYGSTPAYKGVLDSIGAGELQPELNAMSKQGRWVEMGSLITDEILQEFGVMGEP
;
A
#
# COMPACT_ATOMS: atom_id res chain seq x y z
N MET A 1 -11.45 -15.50 2.85
CA MET A 1 -11.19 -14.07 2.51
C MET A 1 -10.95 -13.36 3.82
N LYS A 2 -9.89 -12.55 3.93
CA LYS A 2 -9.63 -11.70 5.10
C LYS A 2 -10.24 -10.31 4.90
N VAL A 3 -10.68 -9.69 5.99
CA VAL A 3 -11.28 -8.34 6.00
C VAL A 3 -10.51 -7.48 6.99
N ASP A 4 -9.88 -6.42 6.49
CA ASP A 4 -9.09 -5.49 7.30
C ASP A 4 -9.80 -4.14 7.43
N ALA A 5 -9.62 -3.48 8.56
CA ALA A 5 -10.10 -2.12 8.78
C ALA A 5 -8.98 -1.09 8.64
N GLY A 6 -9.29 0.04 8.02
CA GLY A 6 -8.43 1.22 8.07
C GLY A 6 -8.57 1.93 9.42
N ILE A 7 -7.46 2.28 10.06
CA ILE A 7 -7.49 3.03 11.33
C ILE A 7 -6.87 4.43 11.17
N GLY A 8 -7.34 5.36 11.99
CA GLY A 8 -6.84 6.73 12.01
C GLY A 8 -5.49 6.87 12.71
N SER A 9 -5.04 8.12 12.85
CA SER A 9 -3.73 8.48 13.41
C SER A 9 -3.80 9.14 14.79
N LYS A 10 -4.99 9.28 15.39
CA LYS A 10 -5.14 9.84 16.73
C LYS A 10 -4.79 8.80 17.78
N LEU A 11 -3.55 8.85 18.26
CA LEU A 11 -2.96 7.83 19.10
C LEU A 11 -3.76 7.51 20.37
N ASN A 12 -4.38 8.50 20.99
CA ASN A 12 -5.22 8.32 22.18
C ASN A 12 -6.52 7.53 21.92
N GLU A 13 -6.98 7.45 20.66
CA GLU A 13 -8.20 6.71 20.28
C GLU A 13 -7.89 5.26 19.84
N ILE A 14 -6.63 4.97 19.48
CA ILE A 14 -6.23 3.66 18.94
C ILE A 14 -6.54 2.50 19.88
N PRO A 15 -6.18 2.54 21.18
CA PRO A 15 -6.37 1.37 22.08
C PRO A 15 -7.82 0.89 22.16
N GLU A 16 -8.78 1.80 22.23
CA GLU A 16 -10.21 1.45 22.29
C GLU A 16 -10.71 0.96 20.91
N MET A 17 -10.31 1.67 19.86
CA MET A 17 -10.71 1.35 18.48
C MET A 17 -10.28 -0.07 18.10
N VAL A 18 -9.02 -0.43 18.33
CA VAL A 18 -8.49 -1.72 17.86
C VAL A 18 -9.05 -2.91 18.64
N ARG A 19 -9.33 -2.74 19.95
CA ARG A 19 -10.06 -3.77 20.69
C ARG A 19 -11.46 -4.02 20.13
N LYS A 20 -12.20 -2.96 19.80
CA LYS A 20 -13.52 -3.08 19.18
C LYS A 20 -13.45 -3.78 17.83
N LEU A 21 -12.43 -3.48 17.00
CA LEU A 21 -12.25 -4.14 15.71
C LEU A 21 -11.91 -5.64 15.88
N GLU A 22 -11.08 -5.98 16.86
CA GLU A 22 -10.80 -7.38 17.19
C GLU A 22 -12.06 -8.12 17.68
N ASP A 23 -12.85 -7.48 18.54
CA ASP A 23 -14.12 -8.03 19.06
C ASP A 23 -15.18 -8.19 17.95
N PHE A 24 -15.20 -7.32 16.95
CA PHE A 24 -16.05 -7.43 15.76
C PHE A 24 -15.59 -8.51 14.77
N GLY A 25 -14.42 -9.10 14.98
CA GLY A 25 -13.92 -10.19 14.17
C GLY A 25 -13.24 -9.76 12.86
N TYR A 26 -12.71 -8.53 12.79
CA TYR A 26 -11.80 -8.17 11.71
C TYR A 26 -10.53 -9.03 11.76
N ASP A 27 -9.97 -9.34 10.58
CA ASP A 27 -8.73 -10.12 10.47
C ASP A 27 -7.49 -9.25 10.68
N GLY A 28 -7.55 -7.97 10.30
CA GLY A 28 -6.42 -7.07 10.42
C GLY A 28 -6.79 -5.59 10.42
N ILE A 29 -5.77 -4.78 10.63
CA ILE A 29 -5.86 -3.32 10.56
C ILE A 29 -4.75 -2.74 9.71
N ARG A 30 -5.05 -1.60 9.08
CA ARG A 30 -4.13 -0.92 8.19
C ARG A 30 -4.03 0.56 8.48
N THR A 31 -2.81 1.09 8.43
CA THR A 31 -2.51 2.53 8.58
C THR A 31 -1.97 3.10 7.27
N ALA A 32 -2.25 4.37 7.01
CA ALA A 32 -1.73 5.10 5.85
C ALA A 32 -0.84 6.27 6.28
N GLU A 33 0.27 6.47 5.58
CA GLU A 33 1.13 7.63 5.78
C GLU A 33 0.62 8.84 5.00
N MET A 34 -0.13 9.70 5.67
CA MET A 34 -0.67 10.94 5.11
C MET A 34 0.00 12.16 5.76
N ASN A 35 -0.56 12.62 6.86
CA ASN A 35 -0.09 13.74 7.67
C ASN A 35 0.58 13.30 8.99
N HIS A 36 0.64 11.99 9.25
CA HIS A 36 1.24 11.37 10.42
C HIS A 36 2.10 10.18 10.01
N ASP A 37 3.00 9.75 10.90
CA ASP A 37 3.76 8.52 10.73
C ASP A 37 2.85 7.29 10.87
N PRO A 38 2.95 6.29 9.96
CA PRO A 38 2.06 5.15 9.95
C PRO A 38 2.38 4.09 11.00
N PHE A 39 3.58 4.10 11.61
CA PHE A 39 4.02 3.03 12.50
C PHE A 39 3.54 3.21 13.95
N PHE A 40 3.45 4.44 14.46
CA PHE A 40 3.03 4.66 15.85
C PHE A 40 1.65 4.09 16.21
N PRO A 41 0.61 4.24 15.38
CA PRO A 41 -0.68 3.60 15.65
C PRO A 41 -0.58 2.07 15.72
N LEU A 42 0.31 1.45 14.92
CA LEU A 42 0.49 0.00 14.89
C LEU A 42 1.23 -0.53 16.13
N VAL A 43 2.13 0.25 16.73
CA VAL A 43 2.74 -0.10 18.02
C VAL A 43 1.66 -0.22 19.10
N LEU A 44 0.76 0.79 19.19
CA LEU A 44 -0.37 0.75 20.12
C LEU A 44 -1.34 -0.39 19.83
N ALA A 45 -1.58 -0.68 18.55
CA ALA A 45 -2.41 -1.80 18.16
C ALA A 45 -1.79 -3.15 18.54
N ALA A 46 -0.48 -3.32 18.35
CA ALA A 46 0.25 -4.51 18.78
C ALA A 46 0.08 -4.78 20.28
N GLU A 47 0.20 -3.73 21.10
CA GLU A 47 0.05 -3.79 22.57
C GLU A 47 -1.37 -4.18 23.01
N HIS A 48 -2.39 -3.70 22.28
CA HIS A 48 -3.79 -3.79 22.72
C HIS A 48 -4.63 -4.84 22.00
N THR A 49 -4.03 -5.66 21.12
CA THR A 49 -4.66 -6.76 20.40
C THR A 49 -3.79 -8.01 20.42
N LYS A 50 -4.40 -9.18 20.18
CA LYS A 50 -3.69 -10.47 20.17
C LYS A 50 -3.76 -11.21 18.84
N LYS A 51 -4.76 -10.90 18.01
CA LYS A 51 -5.06 -11.66 16.78
C LYS A 51 -4.98 -10.82 15.53
N LEU A 52 -5.28 -9.51 15.60
CA LEU A 52 -5.30 -8.65 14.43
C LEU A 52 -3.94 -8.63 13.74
N GLU A 53 -3.94 -8.89 12.46
CA GLU A 53 -2.81 -8.62 11.58
C GLU A 53 -2.62 -7.10 11.45
N LEU A 54 -1.40 -6.65 11.46
CA LEU A 54 -1.04 -5.23 11.45
C LEU A 54 -0.31 -4.91 10.16
N ALA A 55 -0.71 -3.86 9.44
CA ALA A 55 0.01 -3.49 8.23
C ALA A 55 0.04 -1.98 8.00
N THR A 56 1.12 -1.50 7.40
CA THR A 56 1.09 -0.19 6.74
C THR A 56 0.45 -0.33 5.35
N SER A 57 -0.39 0.63 4.96
CA SER A 57 -1.05 0.68 3.65
C SER A 57 -1.19 2.13 3.14
N ILE A 58 -0.11 2.78 2.89
CA ILE A 58 1.29 2.34 2.81
C ILE A 58 2.19 3.23 3.69
N ALA A 59 3.39 2.74 4.03
CA ALA A 59 4.50 3.59 4.41
C ALA A 59 5.23 4.07 3.15
N VAL A 60 5.65 5.35 3.14
CA VAL A 60 6.34 5.95 1.99
C VAL A 60 7.79 5.48 1.96
N ALA A 61 8.09 4.54 1.07
CA ALA A 61 9.39 3.87 0.99
C ALA A 61 10.53 4.85 0.70
N PHE A 62 10.38 5.73 -0.29
CA PHE A 62 11.43 6.65 -0.73
C PHE A 62 11.70 7.83 0.23
N ALA A 63 10.92 7.94 1.29
CA ALA A 63 11.20 8.85 2.39
C ALA A 63 12.18 8.28 3.43
N ARG A 64 12.55 7.00 3.32
CA ARG A 64 13.37 6.26 4.27
C ARG A 64 14.47 5.45 3.58
N SER A 65 15.53 5.10 4.31
CA SER A 65 16.53 4.17 3.81
C SER A 65 16.07 2.70 3.99
N PRO A 66 16.62 1.74 3.21
CA PRO A 66 16.38 0.32 3.45
C PRO A 66 16.69 -0.11 4.89
N MET A 67 17.75 0.40 5.49
CA MET A 67 18.12 0.09 6.88
C MET A 67 17.07 0.57 7.88
N ASN A 68 16.55 1.80 7.72
CA ASN A 68 15.48 2.29 8.59
C ASN A 68 14.21 1.44 8.48
N LEU A 69 13.83 1.06 7.26
CA LEU A 69 12.65 0.20 7.04
C LEU A 69 12.88 -1.23 7.55
N ALA A 70 14.11 -1.75 7.43
CA ALA A 70 14.45 -3.05 7.96
C ALA A 70 14.34 -3.09 9.50
N ASN A 71 14.85 -2.07 10.20
CA ASN A 71 14.72 -1.93 11.65
C ASN A 71 13.25 -1.79 12.07
N LEU A 72 12.52 -0.83 11.48
CA LEU A 72 11.10 -0.62 11.79
C LEU A 72 10.26 -1.89 11.57
N GLY A 73 10.53 -2.59 10.46
CA GLY A 73 9.84 -3.83 10.14
C GLY A 73 10.16 -4.94 11.15
N HIS A 74 11.44 -5.12 11.47
CA HIS A 74 11.89 -6.09 12.46
C HIS A 74 11.28 -5.84 13.85
N ASP A 75 11.47 -4.62 14.38
CA ASP A 75 11.03 -4.27 15.72
C ASP A 75 9.51 -4.44 15.90
N LEU A 76 8.73 -3.97 14.92
CA LEU A 76 7.28 -4.06 14.99
C LEU A 76 6.80 -5.51 14.76
N ASN A 77 7.48 -6.29 13.91
CA ASN A 77 7.17 -7.71 13.72
C ASN A 77 7.45 -8.51 14.99
N ALA A 78 8.60 -8.30 15.61
CA ALA A 78 8.96 -8.94 16.88
C ALA A 78 7.98 -8.56 18.01
N TYR A 79 7.69 -7.25 18.16
CA TYR A 79 6.77 -6.76 19.17
C TYR A 79 5.33 -7.26 18.99
N SER A 80 4.87 -7.37 17.77
CA SER A 80 3.55 -7.91 17.44
C SER A 80 3.50 -9.45 17.38
N GLN A 81 4.60 -10.14 17.67
CA GLN A 81 4.70 -11.61 17.65
C GLN A 81 4.38 -12.20 16.25
N GLY A 82 5.01 -11.62 15.22
CA GLY A 82 4.88 -12.11 13.83
C GLY A 82 3.64 -11.63 13.08
N ARG A 83 2.85 -10.71 13.66
CA ARG A 83 1.59 -10.23 13.05
C ARG A 83 1.77 -9.03 12.11
N PHE A 84 2.99 -8.52 11.95
CA PHE A 84 3.22 -7.30 11.16
C PHE A 84 3.56 -7.60 9.69
N THR A 85 2.96 -6.83 8.80
CA THR A 85 3.28 -6.77 7.36
C THR A 85 3.69 -5.36 6.98
N LEU A 86 4.86 -5.21 6.37
CA LEU A 86 5.38 -3.92 5.90
C LEU A 86 4.82 -3.61 4.51
N GLY A 87 3.77 -2.79 4.46
CA GLY A 87 3.20 -2.30 3.21
C GLY A 87 3.87 -1.01 2.74
N LEU A 88 4.50 -1.07 1.58
CA LEU A 88 5.31 0.00 1.00
C LEU A 88 4.66 0.62 -0.24
N GLY A 89 4.97 1.88 -0.51
CA GLY A 89 4.63 2.56 -1.75
C GLY A 89 5.63 3.68 -2.07
N SER A 90 5.78 3.98 -3.37
CA SER A 90 6.76 4.96 -3.84
C SER A 90 6.36 6.40 -3.56
N GLN A 91 5.07 6.68 -3.38
CA GLN A 91 4.50 8.03 -3.45
C GLN A 91 4.77 8.66 -4.85
N ILE A 92 4.48 9.92 -5.05
CA ILE A 92 4.75 10.66 -6.30
C ILE A 92 5.98 11.57 -6.17
N LYS A 93 6.66 11.82 -7.28
CA LYS A 93 7.89 12.64 -7.33
C LYS A 93 7.79 13.96 -6.56
N PRO A 94 6.74 14.80 -6.71
CA PRO A 94 6.66 16.07 -5.98
C PRO A 94 6.68 15.92 -4.46
N HIS A 95 6.03 14.89 -3.92
CA HIS A 95 6.05 14.62 -2.48
C HIS A 95 7.44 14.18 -2.02
N ILE A 96 8.09 13.28 -2.75
CA ILE A 96 9.43 12.81 -2.40
C ILE A 96 10.45 13.95 -2.44
N THR A 97 10.45 14.72 -3.54
CA THR A 97 11.49 15.74 -3.73
C THR A 97 11.24 17.05 -2.97
N LYS A 98 9.97 17.46 -2.79
CA LYS A 98 9.62 18.77 -2.21
C LYS A 98 9.11 18.70 -0.78
N ARG A 99 8.46 17.60 -0.38
CA ARG A 99 7.94 17.41 0.97
C ARG A 99 8.92 16.65 1.86
N PHE A 100 9.51 15.56 1.33
CA PHE A 100 10.47 14.73 2.07
C PHE A 100 11.93 15.12 1.81
N SER A 101 12.20 15.99 0.82
CA SER A 101 13.57 16.43 0.44
C SER A 101 14.50 15.28 0.09
N MET A 102 13.95 14.23 -0.54
CA MET A 102 14.69 13.03 -0.92
C MET A 102 14.88 12.94 -2.44
N GLN A 103 15.87 12.15 -2.86
CA GLN A 103 16.16 11.92 -4.28
C GLN A 103 15.08 11.04 -4.93
N TRP A 104 14.85 11.27 -6.21
CA TRP A 104 13.94 10.50 -7.04
C TRP A 104 14.66 9.93 -8.24
N GLY A 105 14.73 8.60 -8.30
CA GLY A 105 15.29 7.84 -9.42
C GLY A 105 14.22 7.29 -10.37
N ALA A 106 14.53 6.17 -11.01
CA ALA A 106 13.55 5.37 -11.75
C ALA A 106 12.73 4.53 -10.75
N PRO A 107 11.44 4.87 -10.50
CA PRO A 107 10.76 4.40 -9.29
C PRO A 107 10.61 2.88 -9.21
N ALA A 108 10.42 2.17 -10.31
CA ALA A 108 10.33 0.71 -10.29
C ALA A 108 11.70 0.05 -9.98
N ALA A 109 12.77 0.51 -10.62
CA ALA A 109 14.11 0.00 -10.35
C ALA A 109 14.58 0.34 -8.94
N GLN A 110 14.33 1.58 -8.49
CA GLN A 110 14.67 2.01 -7.12
C GLN A 110 13.89 1.22 -6.07
N MET A 111 12.60 0.93 -6.28
CA MET A 111 11.79 0.13 -5.36
C MET A 111 12.25 -1.32 -5.30
N ARG A 112 12.54 -1.90 -6.46
CA ARG A 112 13.12 -3.25 -6.55
C ARG A 112 14.38 -3.35 -5.70
N GLU A 113 15.30 -2.42 -5.90
CA GLU A 113 16.58 -2.39 -5.19
C GLU A 113 16.39 -2.14 -3.68
N LEU A 114 15.46 -1.26 -3.29
CA LEU A 114 15.13 -0.99 -1.88
C LEU A 114 14.68 -2.27 -1.16
N ILE A 115 13.77 -3.03 -1.76
CA ILE A 115 13.25 -4.27 -1.14
C ILE A 115 14.36 -5.33 -1.11
N LEU A 116 15.16 -5.49 -2.16
CA LEU A 116 16.28 -6.42 -2.16
C LEU A 116 17.35 -6.05 -1.13
N ALA A 117 17.63 -4.76 -0.95
CA ALA A 117 18.53 -4.28 0.09
C ALA A 117 18.02 -4.61 1.50
N MET A 118 16.71 -4.43 1.76
CA MET A 118 16.10 -4.85 3.02
C MET A 118 16.22 -6.36 3.25
N ARG A 119 15.97 -7.16 2.20
CA ARG A 119 16.12 -8.62 2.31
C ARG A 119 17.57 -9.04 2.60
N ALA A 120 18.55 -8.38 2.00
CA ALA A 120 19.96 -8.63 2.30
C ALA A 120 20.34 -8.26 3.75
N ILE A 121 19.76 -7.18 4.29
CA ILE A 121 19.91 -6.80 5.68
C ILE A 121 19.31 -7.87 6.60
N TRP A 122 18.08 -8.32 6.31
CA TRP A 122 17.42 -9.38 7.10
C TRP A 122 18.15 -10.73 6.97
N SER A 123 18.62 -11.13 5.79
CA SER A 123 19.43 -12.33 5.63
C SER A 123 20.70 -12.30 6.52
N ASN A 124 21.34 -11.14 6.62
CA ASN A 124 22.43 -10.97 7.57
C ASN A 124 22.01 -11.18 9.03
N TRP A 125 20.84 -10.64 9.43
CA TRP A 125 20.36 -10.71 10.83
C TRP A 125 19.83 -12.10 11.21
N TYR A 126 19.13 -12.77 10.30
CA TYR A 126 18.41 -14.03 10.59
C TYR A 126 19.22 -15.26 10.19
N ASP A 127 19.98 -15.17 9.08
CA ASP A 127 20.67 -16.31 8.50
C ASP A 127 22.20 -16.24 8.72
N GLY A 128 22.72 -15.09 9.16
CA GLY A 128 24.15 -14.86 9.39
C GLY A 128 24.96 -14.60 8.12
N ASP A 129 24.31 -14.31 7.01
CA ASP A 129 24.95 -14.00 5.74
C ASP A 129 25.79 -12.71 5.83
N SER A 130 26.86 -12.62 5.03
CA SER A 130 27.64 -11.37 4.93
C SER A 130 26.81 -10.27 4.27
N LEU A 131 26.79 -9.08 4.87
CA LEU A 131 26.09 -7.93 4.29
C LEU A 131 26.96 -7.25 3.22
N GLU A 132 26.76 -7.62 1.97
CA GLU A 132 27.49 -7.10 0.80
C GLU A 132 26.52 -6.68 -0.31
N PHE A 133 25.61 -5.76 -0.01
CA PHE A 133 24.66 -5.24 -0.99
C PHE A 133 25.21 -3.97 -1.66
N VAL A 134 25.45 -4.03 -2.96
CA VAL A 134 25.93 -2.90 -3.78
C VAL A 134 25.05 -2.76 -5.01
N GLY A 135 24.20 -1.74 -5.02
CA GLY A 135 23.29 -1.42 -6.11
C GLY A 135 23.55 -0.03 -6.69
N GLU A 136 22.64 0.40 -7.57
CA GLU A 136 22.66 1.74 -8.19
C GLU A 136 22.18 2.82 -7.20
N TYR A 137 21.16 2.50 -6.37
CA TYR A 137 20.51 3.44 -5.45
C TYR A 137 20.97 3.26 -4.00
N TYR A 138 21.30 2.03 -3.60
CA TYR A 138 21.59 1.70 -2.21
C TYR A 138 22.85 0.86 -2.07
N ARG A 139 23.60 1.12 -0.99
CA ARG A 139 24.79 0.37 -0.64
C ARG A 139 24.81 0.07 0.85
N HIS A 140 24.87 -1.22 1.19
CA HIS A 140 24.96 -1.72 2.56
C HIS A 140 26.08 -2.77 2.62
N THR A 141 27.20 -2.41 3.23
CA THR A 141 28.42 -3.26 3.31
C THR A 141 29.04 -3.25 4.71
N LEU A 142 28.27 -2.81 5.71
CA LEU A 142 28.72 -2.77 7.08
C LEU A 142 27.62 -3.25 8.01
N MET A 143 27.91 -4.31 8.78
CA MET A 143 27.14 -4.76 9.92
C MET A 143 28.10 -5.25 10.98
N THR A 144 27.87 -4.85 12.21
CA THR A 144 28.64 -5.33 13.37
C THR A 144 27.72 -5.92 14.42
N PRO A 145 28.19 -6.80 15.32
CA PRO A 145 27.33 -7.44 16.31
C PRO A 145 26.49 -6.48 17.16
N ALA A 146 27.04 -5.28 17.45
CA ALA A 146 26.33 -4.26 18.22
C ALA A 146 25.09 -3.65 17.51
N PHE A 147 24.96 -3.85 16.20
CA PHE A 147 23.85 -3.35 15.37
C PHE A 147 22.98 -4.47 14.79
N THR A 148 23.24 -5.72 15.18
CA THR A 148 22.44 -6.88 14.82
C THR A 148 21.39 -7.12 15.90
N PRO A 149 20.09 -7.20 15.56
CA PRO A 149 19.03 -7.49 16.55
C PRO A 149 19.24 -8.85 17.23
N GLU A 150 18.91 -8.93 18.52
CA GLU A 150 19.05 -10.17 19.30
C GLU A 150 17.82 -11.10 19.16
N ASN A 151 16.62 -10.52 18.99
CA ASN A 151 15.37 -11.29 18.90
C ASN A 151 14.99 -11.57 17.43
N THR A 152 15.19 -12.79 16.99
CA THR A 152 14.88 -13.25 15.63
C THR A 152 13.78 -14.32 15.60
N ASP A 153 13.04 -14.54 16.69
CA ASP A 153 12.11 -15.65 16.86
C ASP A 153 10.96 -15.67 15.83
N PHE A 154 10.54 -14.48 15.35
CA PHE A 154 9.40 -14.35 14.45
C PHE A 154 9.79 -14.20 12.97
N GLY A 155 11.06 -14.28 12.64
CA GLY A 155 11.56 -14.10 11.28
C GLY A 155 11.39 -12.68 10.71
N PRO A 156 11.79 -12.45 9.46
CA PRO A 156 11.59 -11.16 8.80
C PRO A 156 10.11 -10.89 8.53
N PRO A 157 9.65 -9.63 8.61
CA PRO A 157 8.29 -9.29 8.28
C PRO A 157 8.00 -9.51 6.80
N ARG A 158 6.76 -9.81 6.48
CA ARG A 158 6.29 -9.82 5.09
C ARG A 158 6.34 -8.40 4.52
N VAL A 159 6.66 -8.29 3.23
CA VAL A 159 6.67 -7.03 2.50
C VAL A 159 5.59 -7.07 1.42
N VAL A 160 4.64 -6.15 1.46
CA VAL A 160 3.66 -5.97 0.38
C VAL A 160 3.86 -4.62 -0.30
N LEU A 161 3.69 -4.57 -1.61
CA LEU A 161 3.97 -3.37 -2.40
C LEU A 161 2.69 -2.82 -3.03
N ALA A 162 2.38 -1.56 -2.79
CA ALA A 162 1.32 -0.88 -3.53
C ALA A 162 1.82 -0.48 -4.92
N ALA A 163 1.10 -0.91 -5.94
CA ALA A 163 1.43 -0.64 -7.34
C ALA A 163 0.18 -0.34 -8.16
N VAL A 164 0.35 0.40 -9.25
CA VAL A 164 -0.71 0.71 -10.22
C VAL A 164 -0.28 0.36 -11.63
N GLY A 165 0.85 0.89 -12.09
CA GLY A 165 1.34 0.65 -13.44
C GLY A 165 2.08 -0.68 -13.58
N PRO A 166 2.13 -1.27 -14.80
CA PRO A 166 2.63 -2.64 -15.01
C PRO A 166 4.08 -2.85 -14.57
N LYS A 167 4.95 -1.85 -14.70
CA LYS A 167 6.37 -1.98 -14.28
C LYS A 167 6.51 -2.15 -12.76
N MET A 168 5.80 -1.34 -11.97
CA MET A 168 5.82 -1.46 -10.51
C MET A 168 5.12 -2.73 -10.04
N THR A 169 4.06 -3.15 -10.73
CA THR A 169 3.35 -4.40 -10.49
C THR A 169 4.23 -5.63 -10.76
N GLU A 170 5.03 -5.60 -11.83
CA GLU A 170 6.02 -6.64 -12.11
C GLU A 170 7.08 -6.72 -10.99
N VAL A 171 7.56 -5.57 -10.48
CA VAL A 171 8.46 -5.52 -9.33
C VAL A 171 7.81 -6.11 -8.07
N ALA A 172 6.51 -5.83 -7.81
CA ALA A 172 5.81 -6.46 -6.70
C ALA A 172 5.84 -7.99 -6.81
N GLY A 173 5.52 -8.54 -7.97
CA GLY A 173 5.61 -9.98 -8.24
C GLY A 173 7.01 -10.55 -8.06
N GLU A 174 8.04 -9.79 -8.43
CA GLU A 174 9.43 -10.25 -8.38
C GLU A 174 10.00 -10.27 -6.94
N VAL A 175 9.81 -9.22 -6.14
CA VAL A 175 10.56 -9.04 -4.89
C VAL A 175 9.71 -8.92 -3.61
N ALA A 176 8.40 -8.68 -3.73
CA ALA A 176 7.51 -8.55 -2.57
C ALA A 176 6.72 -9.84 -2.29
N ASP A 177 6.18 -10.01 -1.08
CA ASP A 177 5.39 -11.17 -0.68
C ASP A 177 3.90 -11.00 -1.02
N GLY A 178 3.54 -9.85 -1.56
CA GLY A 178 2.19 -9.54 -1.99
C GLY A 178 2.06 -8.15 -2.58
N MET A 179 0.86 -7.82 -3.02
CA MET A 179 0.54 -6.52 -3.61
C MET A 179 -0.73 -5.93 -3.01
N ILE A 180 -0.67 -4.63 -2.75
CA ILE A 180 -1.85 -3.82 -2.45
C ILE A 180 -2.30 -3.19 -3.77
N ILE A 181 -3.44 -3.65 -4.29
CA ILE A 181 -4.06 -3.10 -5.48
C ILE A 181 -4.66 -1.73 -5.11
N HIS A 182 -4.37 -0.72 -5.91
CA HIS A 182 -4.89 0.64 -5.70
C HIS A 182 -6.42 0.65 -5.81
N PRO A 183 -7.15 1.36 -4.94
CA PRO A 183 -8.61 1.42 -5.00
C PRO A 183 -9.14 1.95 -6.35
N PHE A 184 -8.37 2.77 -7.04
CA PHE A 184 -8.66 3.18 -8.41
C PHE A 184 -8.20 2.10 -9.40
N SER A 185 -8.89 0.97 -9.37
CA SER A 185 -8.71 -0.18 -10.29
C SER A 185 -10.06 -0.79 -10.61
N THR A 186 -10.22 -1.22 -11.85
CA THR A 186 -11.44 -1.92 -12.32
C THR A 186 -11.15 -3.40 -12.51
N LEU A 187 -12.18 -4.24 -12.50
CA LEU A 187 -12.00 -5.67 -12.70
C LEU A 187 -11.38 -6.00 -14.08
N PRO A 188 -11.75 -5.34 -15.21
CA PRO A 188 -11.05 -5.50 -16.48
C PRO A 188 -9.56 -5.14 -16.41
N TYR A 189 -9.20 -4.03 -15.74
CA TYR A 189 -7.80 -3.64 -15.58
C TYR A 189 -7.01 -4.63 -14.75
N ILE A 190 -7.60 -5.11 -13.64
CA ILE A 190 -6.97 -6.13 -12.79
C ILE A 190 -6.70 -7.40 -13.59
N LYS A 191 -7.69 -7.92 -14.32
CA LYS A 191 -7.55 -9.16 -15.09
C LYS A 191 -6.56 -9.04 -16.26
N ASN A 192 -6.61 -7.94 -17.00
CA ASN A 192 -5.90 -7.82 -18.27
C ASN A 192 -4.54 -7.14 -18.16
N VAL A 193 -4.27 -6.39 -17.09
CA VAL A 193 -3.01 -5.64 -16.91
C VAL A 193 -2.30 -6.04 -15.63
N THR A 194 -3.02 -6.00 -14.48
CA THR A 194 -2.39 -6.23 -13.17
C THR A 194 -1.95 -7.68 -13.01
N MET A 195 -2.85 -8.64 -13.24
CA MET A 195 -2.54 -10.06 -13.06
C MET A 195 -1.41 -10.55 -13.96
N PRO A 196 -1.39 -10.27 -15.29
CA PRO A 196 -0.27 -10.66 -16.14
C PRO A 196 1.07 -10.04 -15.72
N ALA A 197 1.06 -8.80 -15.21
CA ALA A 197 2.28 -8.15 -14.74
C ALA A 197 2.80 -8.80 -13.43
N ILE A 198 1.91 -9.19 -12.52
CA ILE A 198 2.26 -9.96 -11.31
C ILE A 198 2.88 -11.30 -11.71
N ASP A 199 2.23 -12.05 -12.59
CA ASP A 199 2.68 -13.38 -13.01
C ASP A 199 4.07 -13.33 -13.65
N LYS A 200 4.33 -12.31 -14.48
CA LYS A 200 5.66 -12.05 -15.05
C LYS A 200 6.72 -11.78 -13.97
N GLY A 201 6.37 -11.05 -12.91
CA GLY A 201 7.28 -10.81 -11.78
C GLY A 201 7.55 -12.08 -10.97
N ILE A 202 6.51 -12.87 -10.71
CA ILE A 202 6.61 -14.15 -9.99
C ILE A 202 7.48 -15.15 -10.78
N GLU A 203 7.31 -15.21 -12.09
CA GLU A 203 8.15 -16.05 -12.95
C GLU A 203 9.64 -15.71 -12.81
N LYS A 204 10.00 -14.42 -12.74
CA LYS A 204 11.38 -13.99 -12.51
C LYS A 204 11.95 -14.42 -11.16
N SER A 205 11.12 -14.47 -10.13
CA SER A 205 11.53 -14.87 -8.78
C SER A 205 11.58 -16.39 -8.60
N GLY A 206 10.94 -17.16 -9.47
CA GLY A 206 10.81 -18.61 -9.36
C GLY A 206 9.92 -19.10 -8.23
N ARG A 207 9.12 -18.21 -7.60
CA ARG A 207 8.20 -18.54 -6.50
C ARG A 207 6.89 -19.13 -7.01
N ALA A 208 6.17 -19.84 -6.14
CA ALA A 208 4.82 -20.27 -6.43
C ALA A 208 3.82 -19.10 -6.34
N ARG A 209 2.83 -19.06 -7.24
CA ARG A 209 1.76 -18.03 -7.22
C ARG A 209 0.97 -18.04 -5.90
N SER A 210 0.83 -19.20 -5.26
CA SER A 210 0.15 -19.36 -3.97
C SER A 210 0.83 -18.67 -2.80
N GLU A 211 2.11 -18.32 -2.91
CA GLU A 211 2.88 -17.61 -1.88
C GLU A 211 2.70 -16.09 -1.97
N PHE A 212 2.04 -15.59 -3.02
CA PHE A 212 1.85 -14.17 -3.27
C PHE A 212 0.43 -13.72 -2.90
N GLU A 213 0.33 -12.83 -1.92
CA GLU A 213 -0.94 -12.30 -1.42
C GLU A 213 -1.43 -11.09 -2.23
N LEU A 214 -2.74 -11.00 -2.45
CA LEU A 214 -3.38 -9.83 -3.01
C LEU A 214 -4.31 -9.19 -1.99
N SER A 215 -4.14 -7.90 -1.78
CA SER A 215 -5.04 -7.06 -1.00
C SER A 215 -5.67 -6.00 -1.90
N TYR A 216 -6.98 -5.83 -1.81
CA TYR A 216 -7.71 -4.85 -2.60
C TYR A 216 -8.71 -4.09 -1.73
N SER A 217 -8.66 -2.77 -1.80
CA SER A 217 -9.62 -1.88 -1.16
C SER A 217 -10.56 -1.31 -2.22
N CYS A 218 -11.68 -1.96 -2.47
CA CYS A 218 -12.71 -1.41 -3.37
C CYS A 218 -13.45 -0.24 -2.70
N PHE A 219 -14.09 0.60 -3.51
CA PHE A 219 -15.05 1.57 -2.99
C PHE A 219 -16.31 0.85 -2.53
N VAL A 220 -16.83 1.25 -1.38
CA VAL A 220 -18.09 0.74 -0.84
C VAL A 220 -19.01 1.94 -0.66
N VAL A 221 -20.13 1.90 -1.37
CA VAL A 221 -21.21 2.90 -1.24
C VAL A 221 -22.36 2.26 -0.49
N THR A 222 -22.58 2.70 0.73
CA THR A 222 -23.65 2.22 1.60
C THR A 222 -24.02 3.31 2.62
N GLY A 223 -25.12 3.14 3.32
CA GLY A 223 -25.60 4.02 4.39
C GLY A 223 -26.66 3.33 5.22
N ARG A 224 -27.02 3.88 6.36
CA ARG A 224 -28.13 3.42 7.21
C ARG A 224 -29.48 3.96 6.74
N ASP A 225 -29.42 4.98 5.89
CA ASP A 225 -30.55 5.67 5.27
C ASP A 225 -30.14 6.31 3.94
N GLU A 226 -31.09 6.85 3.21
CA GLU A 226 -30.86 7.51 1.91
C GLU A 226 -29.90 8.70 2.00
N THR A 227 -29.89 9.43 3.12
CA THR A 227 -29.01 10.59 3.31
C THR A 227 -27.55 10.15 3.44
N GLU A 228 -27.29 9.14 4.26
CA GLU A 228 -25.95 8.56 4.40
C GLU A 228 -25.49 7.90 3.10
N TYR A 229 -26.38 7.17 2.42
CA TYR A 229 -26.10 6.57 1.13
C TYR A 229 -25.71 7.62 0.08
N ALA A 230 -26.51 8.68 -0.07
CA ALA A 230 -26.23 9.76 -1.02
C ALA A 230 -24.89 10.46 -0.71
N LYS A 231 -24.56 10.64 0.57
CA LYS A 231 -23.29 11.20 1.01
C LYS A 231 -22.13 10.26 0.64
N SER A 232 -22.23 8.98 0.97
CA SER A 232 -21.23 7.94 0.67
C SER A 232 -20.97 7.86 -0.84
N LYS A 233 -22.03 7.87 -1.65
CA LYS A 233 -21.95 7.87 -3.11
C LYS A 233 -21.18 9.08 -3.63
N LYS A 234 -21.54 10.28 -3.17
CA LYS A 234 -20.88 11.54 -3.57
C LYS A 234 -19.39 11.53 -3.20
N GLU A 235 -19.04 11.05 -2.02
CA GLU A 235 -17.63 10.94 -1.57
C GLU A 235 -16.84 9.95 -2.44
N ALA A 236 -17.44 8.82 -2.80
CA ALA A 236 -16.82 7.84 -3.71
C ALA A 236 -16.61 8.42 -5.11
N GLN A 237 -17.63 9.10 -5.67
CA GLN A 237 -17.55 9.78 -6.98
C GLN A 237 -16.43 10.84 -6.99
N GLN A 238 -16.35 11.68 -5.96
CA GLN A 238 -15.29 12.68 -5.85
C GLN A 238 -13.90 12.05 -5.77
N ARG A 239 -13.76 10.95 -5.04
CA ARG A 239 -12.49 10.25 -4.89
C ARG A 239 -12.06 9.56 -6.17
N ILE A 240 -12.99 8.94 -6.90
CA ILE A 240 -12.74 8.35 -8.22
C ILE A 240 -12.32 9.45 -9.22
N ALA A 241 -13.04 10.57 -9.28
CA ALA A 241 -12.70 11.71 -10.14
C ALA A 241 -11.31 12.28 -9.81
N PHE A 242 -10.97 12.40 -8.52
CA PHE A 242 -9.64 12.85 -8.08
C PHE A 242 -8.54 11.93 -8.61
N TYR A 243 -8.66 10.62 -8.43
CA TYR A 243 -7.67 9.66 -8.96
C TYR A 243 -7.65 9.67 -10.50
N GLY A 244 -8.82 9.69 -11.14
CA GLY A 244 -8.97 9.73 -12.60
C GLY A 244 -8.33 10.96 -13.25
N SER A 245 -8.17 12.06 -12.49
CA SER A 245 -7.47 13.26 -12.97
C SER A 245 -5.96 13.04 -13.21
N THR A 246 -5.38 11.99 -12.63
CA THR A 246 -3.95 11.70 -12.72
C THR A 246 -3.62 11.03 -14.06
N PRO A 247 -2.74 11.63 -14.90
CA PRO A 247 -2.45 11.06 -16.24
C PRO A 247 -1.96 9.61 -16.22
N ALA A 248 -1.20 9.22 -15.20
CA ALA A 248 -0.68 7.86 -15.05
C ALA A 248 -1.79 6.80 -14.85
N TYR A 249 -3.00 7.21 -14.49
CA TYR A 249 -4.13 6.32 -14.23
C TYR A 249 -5.12 6.22 -15.42
N LYS A 250 -4.82 6.92 -16.53
CA LYS A 250 -5.67 6.89 -17.74
C LYS A 250 -5.98 5.46 -18.19
N GLY A 251 -5.00 4.55 -18.17
CA GLY A 251 -5.18 3.16 -18.58
C GLY A 251 -6.28 2.39 -17.80
N VAL A 252 -6.58 2.81 -16.57
CA VAL A 252 -7.69 2.23 -15.79
C VAL A 252 -9.02 2.66 -16.38
N LEU A 253 -9.18 3.95 -16.71
CA LEU A 253 -10.39 4.46 -17.39
C LEU A 253 -10.53 3.89 -18.81
N ASP A 254 -9.43 3.76 -19.55
CA ASP A 254 -9.43 3.14 -20.88
C ASP A 254 -9.97 1.70 -20.83
N SER A 255 -9.70 0.97 -19.76
CA SER A 255 -10.13 -0.44 -19.61
C SER A 255 -11.65 -0.63 -19.51
N ILE A 256 -12.38 0.45 -19.21
CA ILE A 256 -13.86 0.49 -19.13
C ILE A 256 -14.47 1.42 -20.16
N GLY A 257 -13.70 1.85 -21.18
CA GLY A 257 -14.19 2.76 -22.22
C GLY A 257 -14.42 4.21 -21.79
N ALA A 258 -13.95 4.61 -20.61
CA ALA A 258 -14.12 5.96 -20.04
C ALA A 258 -12.84 6.83 -20.15
N GLY A 259 -11.89 6.47 -20.99
CA GLY A 259 -10.59 7.15 -21.11
C GLY A 259 -10.66 8.62 -21.48
N GLU A 260 -11.71 9.04 -22.17
CA GLU A 260 -11.95 10.43 -22.57
C GLU A 260 -12.18 11.38 -21.36
N LEU A 261 -12.58 10.82 -20.21
CA LEU A 261 -12.76 11.61 -18.99
C LEU A 261 -11.42 12.12 -18.41
N GLN A 262 -10.31 11.42 -18.65
CA GLN A 262 -9.04 11.74 -18.01
C GLN A 262 -8.54 13.16 -18.33
N PRO A 263 -8.50 13.63 -19.59
CA PRO A 263 -8.07 14.98 -19.92
C PRO A 263 -8.95 16.06 -19.28
N GLU A 264 -10.27 15.86 -19.25
CA GLU A 264 -11.21 16.78 -18.64
C GLU A 264 -11.01 16.86 -17.12
N LEU A 265 -10.98 15.71 -16.43
CA LEU A 265 -10.70 15.65 -15.00
C LEU A 265 -9.36 16.31 -14.65
N ASN A 266 -8.32 16.09 -15.47
CA ASN A 266 -7.02 16.74 -15.28
C ASN A 266 -7.08 18.27 -15.44
N ALA A 267 -7.81 18.76 -16.42
CA ALA A 267 -8.01 20.20 -16.61
C ALA A 267 -8.76 20.82 -15.44
N MET A 268 -9.86 20.20 -14.98
CA MET A 268 -10.63 20.66 -13.82
C MET A 268 -9.79 20.64 -12.54
N SER A 269 -8.99 19.61 -12.31
CA SER A 269 -8.12 19.52 -11.13
C SER A 269 -7.12 20.67 -11.06
N LYS A 270 -6.54 21.10 -12.19
CA LYS A 270 -5.65 22.27 -12.27
C LYS A 270 -6.35 23.60 -12.01
N GLN A 271 -7.67 23.63 -12.19
CA GLN A 271 -8.53 24.79 -11.90
C GLN A 271 -9.06 24.77 -10.47
N GLY A 272 -8.77 23.75 -9.68
CA GLY A 272 -9.28 23.60 -8.31
C GLY A 272 -10.78 23.22 -8.21
N ARG A 273 -11.39 22.73 -9.30
CA ARG A 273 -12.83 22.39 -9.40
C ARG A 273 -13.11 20.99 -8.87
N TRP A 274 -12.57 20.68 -7.70
CA TRP A 274 -12.58 19.33 -7.10
C TRP A 274 -13.97 18.76 -6.86
N VAL A 275 -14.93 19.61 -6.44
CA VAL A 275 -16.30 19.17 -6.14
C VAL A 275 -17.07 18.84 -7.41
N GLU A 276 -16.90 19.67 -8.44
CA GLU A 276 -17.58 19.50 -9.73
C GLU A 276 -17.12 18.25 -10.49
N MET A 277 -15.86 17.87 -10.35
CA MET A 277 -15.30 16.67 -10.99
C MET A 277 -16.08 15.40 -10.64
N GLY A 278 -16.60 15.32 -9.41
CA GLY A 278 -17.38 14.17 -8.97
C GLY A 278 -18.64 13.93 -9.80
N SER A 279 -19.26 14.99 -10.34
CA SER A 279 -20.48 14.85 -11.17
C SER A 279 -20.24 14.20 -12.55
N LEU A 280 -18.98 14.11 -12.98
CA LEU A 280 -18.62 13.39 -14.22
C LEU A 280 -18.55 11.87 -14.04
N ILE A 281 -18.54 11.39 -12.80
CA ILE A 281 -18.54 9.96 -12.50
C ILE A 281 -20.00 9.50 -12.39
N THR A 282 -20.50 8.87 -13.45
CA THR A 282 -21.84 8.31 -13.48
C THR A 282 -21.93 7.05 -12.59
N ASP A 283 -23.15 6.57 -12.36
CA ASP A 283 -23.37 5.35 -11.58
C ASP A 283 -22.76 4.12 -12.25
N GLU A 284 -22.81 4.05 -13.56
CA GLU A 284 -22.19 2.98 -14.36
C GLU A 284 -20.67 2.97 -14.15
N ILE A 285 -20.03 4.14 -14.17
CA ILE A 285 -18.57 4.25 -13.90
C ILE A 285 -18.28 3.88 -12.44
N LEU A 286 -19.08 4.37 -11.50
CA LEU A 286 -18.89 4.08 -10.07
C LEU A 286 -18.95 2.57 -9.77
N GLN A 287 -19.88 1.84 -10.41
CA GLN A 287 -20.02 0.39 -10.27
C GLN A 287 -18.80 -0.41 -10.74
N GLU A 288 -18.03 0.13 -11.69
CA GLU A 288 -16.78 -0.50 -12.14
C GLU A 288 -15.66 -0.45 -11.09
N PHE A 289 -15.73 0.48 -10.15
CA PHE A 289 -14.71 0.70 -9.10
C PHE A 289 -15.08 0.15 -7.73
N GLY A 290 -16.34 -0.18 -7.51
CA GLY A 290 -16.80 -0.53 -6.18
C GLY A 290 -18.12 -1.28 -6.14
N VAL A 291 -18.58 -1.51 -4.94
CA VAL A 291 -19.87 -2.13 -4.67
C VAL A 291 -20.83 -1.09 -4.09
N MET A 292 -22.08 -1.16 -4.52
CA MET A 292 -23.15 -0.29 -4.05
C MET A 292 -24.23 -1.17 -3.41
N GLY A 293 -24.59 -0.85 -2.18
CA GLY A 293 -25.68 -1.50 -1.45
C GLY A 293 -26.66 -0.47 -0.93
N GLU A 294 -27.93 -0.65 -1.25
CA GLU A 294 -29.01 0.19 -0.68
C GLU A 294 -29.17 -0.06 0.82
N PRO A 295 -29.64 0.94 1.58
CA PRO A 295 -29.89 0.83 3.02
C PRO A 295 -30.88 -0.28 3.39
#